data_86a6dd2b3eeacbc068c6b5fd5c8f6694
#
_entry.id   86a6dd2b3eeacbc068c6b5fd5c8f6694
#
_cell.length_a   1.000
_cell.length_b   1.000
_cell.length_c   1.000
_cell.angle_alpha   90.00
_cell.angle_beta   90.00
_cell.angle_gamma   90.00
#
_symmetry.space_group_name_H-M   'P 1'
#
loop_
_entity.id
_entity.type
_entity.pdbx_description
1 polymer ?
#
loop_
_entity_poly.entity_id
_entity_poly.type
_entity_poly.pdbx_seq_one_letter_code
_entity_poly.pdbx_strand_id
1 'polypeptide(L)'
;MKTLVVNADGQLQIQEIPMPRYNSKQALVKTISCGICGTDATIINFGFKGFPKEKYPLMLGHEGVGEVVEIGSEVTTFKVGDIVLLPFNDADEELYGSLGSGWGAFSEYGVVHDRAAYKEGEVPEVAYAQQTVPADIDPVDAAMFVTLREVYSNIKYFGVQENDPIVVFGSGPVATTFIKLMSLMGVKTIIGIARSEAKQKLLLENGATIALNSKESDITQEICKLYPDGVKYVLDAVGSTDIMNHAMELIADRGEILCYGVPRSDQMQLDWSKAPYNWKINFQQMPSKLEESEAFDKILEWVRSGELNLKDFISDYFKFKDILDAFDKYADHQVSKKVIITY
;
A
#
# COMPACT_ATOMS: atom_id res chain seq x y z
N MET A 1 -7.37 -24.37 8.70
CA MET A 1 -6.31 -23.36 8.79
C MET A 1 -6.77 -22.18 9.64
N LYS A 2 -5.83 -21.43 10.19
CA LYS A 2 -6.15 -20.20 10.94
C LYS A 2 -6.14 -18.98 10.03
N THR A 3 -7.02 -18.03 10.33
CA THR A 3 -7.13 -16.74 9.64
C THR A 3 -7.47 -15.62 10.61
N LEU A 4 -7.10 -14.37 10.28
CA LEU A 4 -7.54 -13.19 11.02
C LEU A 4 -8.86 -12.69 10.44
N VAL A 5 -9.84 -12.50 11.32
CA VAL A 5 -11.18 -12.02 10.96
C VAL A 5 -11.52 -10.76 11.74
N VAL A 6 -12.15 -9.80 11.08
CA VAL A 6 -12.87 -8.70 11.71
C VAL A 6 -14.35 -9.03 11.74
N ASN A 7 -14.97 -8.97 12.93
CA ASN A 7 -16.40 -9.24 13.09
C ASN A 7 -17.28 -8.00 12.77
N ALA A 8 -18.60 -8.15 12.86
CA ALA A 8 -19.56 -7.06 12.60
C ALA A 8 -19.50 -5.89 13.60
N ASP A 9 -18.77 -6.04 14.70
CA ASP A 9 -18.54 -5.00 15.72
C ASP A 9 -17.16 -4.33 15.58
N GLY A 10 -16.37 -4.71 14.56
CA GLY A 10 -15.01 -4.18 14.34
C GLY A 10 -13.93 -4.84 15.21
N GLN A 11 -14.25 -5.95 15.88
CA GLN A 11 -13.29 -6.66 16.72
C GLN A 11 -12.52 -7.70 15.93
N LEU A 12 -11.21 -7.77 16.16
CA LEU A 12 -10.31 -8.74 15.55
C LEU A 12 -10.32 -10.06 16.33
N GLN A 13 -10.28 -11.16 15.59
CA GLN A 13 -10.18 -12.50 16.17
C GLN A 13 -9.50 -13.48 15.22
N ILE A 14 -8.74 -14.43 15.77
CA ILE A 14 -8.21 -15.55 14.99
C ILE A 14 -9.29 -16.64 14.97
N GLN A 15 -9.66 -17.08 13.76
CA GLN A 15 -10.62 -18.18 13.57
C GLN A 15 -9.95 -19.37 12.87
N GLU A 16 -10.44 -20.57 13.18
CA GLU A 16 -10.13 -21.78 12.40
C GLU A 16 -11.20 -21.96 11.33
N ILE A 17 -10.77 -22.07 10.09
CA ILE A 17 -11.63 -22.27 8.92
C ILE A 17 -11.12 -23.44 8.07
N PRO A 18 -11.93 -24.04 7.19
CA PRO A 18 -11.46 -25.01 6.21
C PRO A 18 -10.30 -24.47 5.34
N MET A 19 -9.55 -25.37 4.72
CA MET A 19 -8.56 -25.01 3.70
C MET A 19 -9.26 -24.42 2.48
N PRO A 20 -8.66 -23.41 1.81
CA PRO A 20 -9.23 -22.83 0.59
C PRO A 20 -9.29 -23.89 -0.53
N ARG A 21 -10.35 -23.80 -1.32
CA ARG A 21 -10.45 -24.59 -2.56
C ARG A 21 -9.68 -23.88 -3.67
N TYR A 22 -9.07 -24.65 -4.53
CA TYR A 22 -8.44 -24.15 -5.77
C TYR A 22 -8.85 -25.02 -6.95
N ASN A 23 -8.84 -24.45 -8.15
CA ASN A 23 -9.22 -25.14 -9.38
C ASN A 23 -8.00 -25.45 -10.27
N SER A 24 -8.26 -26.00 -11.48
CA SER A 24 -7.20 -26.38 -12.42
C SER A 24 -6.25 -25.26 -12.83
N LYS A 25 -6.65 -23.98 -12.71
CA LYS A 25 -5.91 -22.78 -13.13
C LYS A 25 -5.25 -22.05 -11.97
N GLN A 26 -5.29 -22.61 -10.78
CA GLN A 26 -4.86 -21.97 -9.55
C GLN A 26 -3.80 -22.81 -8.82
N ALA A 27 -3.06 -22.18 -7.93
CA ALA A 27 -2.12 -22.87 -7.04
C ALA A 27 -2.46 -22.56 -5.58
N LEU A 28 -2.32 -23.58 -4.72
CA LEU A 28 -2.40 -23.42 -3.26
C LEU A 28 -1.05 -22.94 -2.74
N VAL A 29 -1.10 -21.92 -1.91
CA VAL A 29 0.07 -21.24 -1.37
C VAL A 29 0.04 -21.28 0.15
N LYS A 30 1.12 -21.71 0.78
CA LYS A 30 1.33 -21.59 2.22
C LYS A 30 1.93 -20.23 2.52
N THR A 31 1.26 -19.44 3.34
CA THR A 31 1.69 -18.07 3.67
C THR A 31 3.01 -18.08 4.47
N ILE A 32 3.94 -17.20 4.11
CA ILE A 32 5.20 -16.96 4.81
C ILE A 32 5.14 -15.65 5.56
N SER A 33 4.63 -14.60 4.92
CA SER A 33 4.55 -13.26 5.51
C SER A 33 3.38 -12.48 4.94
N CYS A 34 2.91 -11.47 5.71
CA CYS A 34 1.91 -10.52 5.24
C CYS A 34 2.11 -9.17 5.97
N GLY A 35 2.11 -8.07 5.22
CA GLY A 35 2.23 -6.72 5.76
C GLY A 35 0.91 -6.21 6.35
N ILE A 36 0.99 -5.43 7.46
CA ILE A 36 -0.13 -4.63 7.96
C ILE A 36 -0.15 -3.30 7.22
N CYS A 37 -1.32 -2.93 6.68
CA CYS A 37 -1.55 -1.71 5.91
C CYS A 37 -2.59 -0.79 6.60
N GLY A 38 -2.57 0.50 6.26
CA GLY A 38 -3.61 1.45 6.66
C GLY A 38 -5.01 1.07 6.18
N THR A 39 -5.11 0.35 5.07
CA THR A 39 -6.36 -0.19 4.53
C THR A 39 -7.00 -1.19 5.50
N ASP A 40 -6.21 -2.03 6.18
CA ASP A 40 -6.74 -2.96 7.19
C ASP A 40 -7.42 -2.17 8.33
N ALA A 41 -6.78 -1.11 8.84
CA ALA A 41 -7.37 -0.25 9.86
C ALA A 41 -8.64 0.46 9.35
N THR A 42 -8.67 0.85 8.09
CA THR A 42 -9.87 1.45 7.47
C THR A 42 -11.01 0.45 7.38
N ILE A 43 -10.75 -0.82 7.04
CA ILE A 43 -11.74 -1.89 7.02
C ILE A 43 -12.25 -2.17 8.44
N ILE A 44 -11.37 -2.33 9.42
CA ILE A 44 -11.72 -2.56 10.84
C ILE A 44 -12.67 -1.48 11.35
N ASN A 45 -12.50 -0.23 10.89
CA ASN A 45 -13.34 0.91 11.28
C ASN A 45 -14.55 1.16 10.34
N PHE A 46 -14.90 0.20 9.48
CA PHE A 46 -16.03 0.30 8.52
C PHE A 46 -15.94 1.47 7.54
N GLY A 47 -14.75 2.00 7.31
CA GLY A 47 -14.51 3.17 6.43
C GLY A 47 -14.14 2.82 4.98
N PHE A 48 -14.04 1.54 4.63
CA PHE A 48 -13.62 1.12 3.29
C PHE A 48 -14.83 0.90 2.38
N LYS A 49 -14.94 1.67 1.29
CA LYS A 49 -16.11 1.65 0.37
C LYS A 49 -16.45 0.28 -0.22
N GLY A 50 -15.43 -0.58 -0.44
CA GLY A 50 -15.62 -1.93 -1.00
C GLY A 50 -16.30 -2.91 -0.05
N PHE A 51 -16.28 -2.63 1.27
CA PHE A 51 -16.77 -3.50 2.31
C PHE A 51 -17.78 -2.78 3.22
N PRO A 52 -19.04 -2.57 2.78
CA PRO A 52 -20.07 -2.04 3.63
C PRO A 52 -20.35 -2.99 4.80
N LYS A 53 -20.94 -2.48 5.89
CA LYS A 53 -21.09 -3.19 7.16
C LYS A 53 -21.84 -4.53 7.05
N GLU A 54 -22.72 -4.65 6.06
CA GLU A 54 -23.51 -5.87 5.79
C GLU A 54 -22.67 -7.04 5.27
N LYS A 55 -21.45 -6.77 4.81
CA LYS A 55 -20.51 -7.81 4.31
C LYS A 55 -19.68 -8.46 5.42
N TYR A 56 -19.72 -7.90 6.65
CA TYR A 56 -18.96 -8.47 7.76
C TYR A 56 -19.66 -9.68 8.35
N PRO A 57 -18.92 -10.66 8.92
CA PRO A 57 -17.47 -10.65 9.17
C PRO A 57 -16.62 -10.85 7.94
N LEU A 58 -15.33 -10.37 7.96
CA LEU A 58 -14.40 -10.44 6.83
C LEU A 58 -13.05 -11.04 7.24
N MET A 59 -12.49 -11.92 6.42
CA MET A 59 -11.07 -12.29 6.48
C MET A 59 -10.23 -11.10 6.02
N LEU A 60 -9.17 -10.75 6.75
CA LEU A 60 -8.33 -9.58 6.47
C LEU A 60 -6.99 -9.94 5.81
N GLY A 61 -6.30 -8.89 5.34
CA GLY A 61 -4.95 -8.95 4.80
C GLY A 61 -4.90 -8.94 3.27
N HIS A 62 -3.95 -8.18 2.71
CA HIS A 62 -3.82 -8.01 1.26
C HIS A 62 -2.37 -7.81 0.78
N GLU A 63 -1.38 -7.93 1.68
CA GLU A 63 0.05 -7.80 1.36
C GLU A 63 0.81 -9.12 1.61
N GLY A 64 0.22 -10.24 1.20
CA GLY A 64 0.72 -11.58 1.47
C GLY A 64 1.84 -12.02 0.53
N VAL A 65 2.71 -12.90 1.06
CA VAL A 65 3.73 -13.68 0.33
C VAL A 65 3.68 -15.12 0.84
N GLY A 66 3.86 -16.08 -0.04
CA GLY A 66 3.88 -17.47 0.38
C GLY A 66 4.55 -18.41 -0.61
N GLU A 67 4.70 -19.67 -0.22
CA GLU A 67 5.27 -20.75 -1.01
C GLU A 67 4.16 -21.57 -1.67
N VAL A 68 4.27 -21.83 -2.96
CA VAL A 68 3.39 -22.72 -3.71
C VAL A 68 3.59 -24.15 -3.19
N VAL A 69 2.53 -24.75 -2.66
CA VAL A 69 2.56 -26.14 -2.13
C VAL A 69 1.82 -27.14 -2.99
N GLU A 70 0.81 -26.70 -3.74
CA GLU A 70 0.08 -27.52 -4.71
C GLU A 70 -0.29 -26.68 -5.94
N ILE A 71 -0.41 -27.32 -7.11
CA ILE A 71 -0.79 -26.65 -8.36
C ILE A 71 -1.94 -27.38 -9.05
N GLY A 72 -2.83 -26.63 -9.67
CA GLY A 72 -3.87 -27.15 -10.54
C GLY A 72 -3.31 -27.67 -11.87
N SER A 73 -4.07 -28.52 -12.56
CA SER A 73 -3.61 -29.26 -13.75
C SER A 73 -3.31 -28.39 -14.98
N GLU A 74 -3.82 -27.15 -15.02
CA GLU A 74 -3.58 -26.18 -16.10
C GLU A 74 -2.52 -25.12 -15.73
N VAL A 75 -1.98 -25.16 -14.50
CA VAL A 75 -0.94 -24.24 -14.05
C VAL A 75 0.38 -24.55 -14.75
N THR A 76 1.01 -23.53 -15.34
CA THR A 76 2.23 -23.66 -16.14
C THR A 76 3.34 -22.70 -15.72
N THR A 77 3.00 -21.55 -15.09
CA THR A 77 3.97 -20.52 -14.73
C THR A 77 4.45 -20.62 -13.28
N PHE A 78 3.75 -21.38 -12.45
CA PHE A 78 4.15 -21.69 -11.08
C PHE A 78 4.54 -23.16 -10.96
N LYS A 79 5.47 -23.45 -10.05
CA LYS A 79 5.81 -24.80 -9.60
C LYS A 79 5.83 -24.84 -8.07
N VAL A 80 5.69 -26.04 -7.51
CA VAL A 80 5.83 -26.27 -6.06
C VAL A 80 7.21 -25.80 -5.60
N GLY A 81 7.25 -25.02 -4.52
CA GLY A 81 8.44 -24.39 -3.98
C GLY A 81 8.69 -22.96 -4.48
N ASP A 82 7.94 -22.45 -5.47
CA ASP A 82 8.06 -21.06 -5.88
C ASP A 82 7.49 -20.13 -4.79
N ILE A 83 8.16 -19.02 -4.56
CA ILE A 83 7.65 -17.94 -3.70
C ILE A 83 6.83 -16.99 -4.56
N VAL A 84 5.62 -16.66 -4.11
CA VAL A 84 4.67 -15.84 -4.87
C VAL A 84 4.05 -14.73 -4.02
N LEU A 85 3.70 -13.64 -4.68
CA LEU A 85 3.02 -12.50 -4.08
C LEU A 85 1.50 -12.68 -4.12
N LEU A 86 0.81 -12.07 -3.15
CA LEU A 86 -0.63 -11.89 -3.11
C LEU A 86 -1.46 -13.19 -3.11
N PRO A 87 -1.12 -14.21 -2.29
CA PRO A 87 -2.05 -15.31 -2.07
C PRO A 87 -3.28 -14.78 -1.33
N PHE A 88 -4.46 -14.95 -1.93
CA PHE A 88 -5.72 -14.46 -1.39
C PHE A 88 -6.69 -15.61 -1.08
N ASN A 89 -7.68 -15.29 -0.25
CA ASN A 89 -8.83 -16.16 0.01
C ASN A 89 -10.11 -15.42 -0.36
N ASP A 90 -10.76 -15.86 -1.42
CA ASP A 90 -12.06 -15.32 -1.80
C ASP A 90 -13.17 -15.80 -0.84
N ALA A 91 -14.26 -15.05 -0.79
CA ALA A 91 -15.46 -15.53 -0.11
C ALA A 91 -16.02 -16.79 -0.81
N ASP A 92 -16.29 -17.83 -0.05
CA ASP A 92 -16.89 -19.09 -0.52
C ASP A 92 -18.00 -19.47 0.47
N GLU A 93 -19.26 -19.18 0.11
CA GLU A 93 -20.41 -19.41 0.99
C GLU A 93 -20.60 -20.90 1.36
N GLU A 94 -20.28 -21.81 0.42
CA GLU A 94 -20.37 -23.25 0.72
C GLU A 94 -19.29 -23.71 1.71
N LEU A 95 -18.11 -23.07 1.68
CA LEU A 95 -16.97 -23.44 2.50
C LEU A 95 -16.92 -22.69 3.82
N TYR A 96 -17.22 -21.38 3.80
CA TYR A 96 -17.04 -20.47 4.93
C TYR A 96 -18.34 -19.88 5.47
N GLY A 97 -19.50 -20.24 4.90
CA GLY A 97 -20.81 -19.69 5.30
C GLY A 97 -20.85 -18.18 5.02
N SER A 98 -21.24 -17.41 6.03
CA SER A 98 -21.37 -15.95 5.92
C SER A 98 -20.04 -15.19 6.06
N LEU A 99 -18.90 -15.86 6.21
CA LEU A 99 -17.60 -15.21 6.30
C LEU A 99 -17.17 -14.68 4.93
N GLY A 100 -17.15 -13.37 4.80
CA GLY A 100 -16.69 -12.68 3.59
C GLY A 100 -15.17 -12.55 3.52
N SER A 101 -14.67 -11.92 2.44
CA SER A 101 -13.25 -11.70 2.23
C SER A 101 -12.93 -10.23 2.05
N GLY A 102 -11.98 -9.73 2.85
CA GLY A 102 -11.17 -8.54 2.62
C GLY A 102 -9.78 -8.96 2.13
N TRP A 103 -9.75 -9.77 1.05
CA TRP A 103 -8.63 -10.48 0.43
C TRP A 103 -8.07 -11.66 1.23
N GLY A 104 -8.16 -11.68 2.55
CA GLY A 104 -7.87 -12.85 3.39
C GLY A 104 -6.43 -13.32 3.43
N ALA A 105 -5.44 -12.46 3.15
CA ALA A 105 -4.03 -12.85 3.16
C ALA A 105 -3.44 -13.04 4.57
N PHE A 106 -4.10 -12.57 5.64
CA PHE A 106 -3.76 -12.96 7.00
C PHE A 106 -4.34 -14.35 7.34
N SER A 107 -4.02 -15.33 6.50
CA SER A 107 -4.38 -16.75 6.65
C SER A 107 -3.16 -17.62 6.47
N GLU A 108 -3.14 -18.82 7.06
CA GLU A 108 -2.03 -19.77 6.90
C GLU A 108 -1.85 -20.25 5.46
N TYR A 109 -2.92 -20.22 4.65
CA TYR A 109 -2.91 -20.57 3.24
C TYR A 109 -3.80 -19.61 2.44
N GLY A 110 -3.47 -19.45 1.18
CA GLY A 110 -4.24 -18.69 0.18
C GLY A 110 -4.07 -19.30 -1.21
N VAL A 111 -4.66 -18.66 -2.20
CA VAL A 111 -4.70 -19.13 -3.59
C VAL A 111 -4.13 -18.04 -4.51
N VAL A 112 -3.36 -18.46 -5.51
CA VAL A 112 -2.92 -17.62 -6.63
C VAL A 112 -3.43 -18.18 -7.95
N HIS A 113 -3.66 -17.29 -8.91
CA HIS A 113 -4.11 -17.63 -10.26
C HIS A 113 -2.93 -17.66 -11.23
N ASP A 114 -2.80 -18.71 -12.01
CA ASP A 114 -1.88 -18.71 -13.15
C ASP A 114 -2.49 -17.93 -14.31
N ARG A 115 -1.99 -16.73 -14.56
CA ARG A 115 -2.44 -15.87 -15.64
C ARG A 115 -2.44 -16.58 -16.99
N ALA A 116 -1.43 -17.43 -17.27
CA ALA A 116 -1.28 -18.13 -18.53
C ALA A 116 -2.34 -19.22 -18.76
N ALA A 117 -3.01 -19.68 -17.71
CA ALA A 117 -4.08 -20.67 -17.81
C ALA A 117 -5.45 -20.08 -18.26
N TYR A 118 -5.56 -18.75 -18.36
CA TYR A 118 -6.79 -18.06 -18.75
C TYR A 118 -6.72 -17.55 -20.19
N LYS A 119 -7.88 -17.52 -20.86
CA LYS A 119 -8.01 -16.84 -22.16
C LYS A 119 -7.99 -15.33 -21.98
N GLU A 120 -7.63 -14.63 -23.05
CA GLU A 120 -7.74 -13.18 -23.09
C GLU A 120 -9.17 -12.74 -22.75
N GLY A 121 -9.29 -11.76 -21.84
CA GLY A 121 -10.58 -11.26 -21.30
C GLY A 121 -11.19 -12.09 -20.17
N GLU A 122 -10.66 -13.26 -19.84
CA GLU A 122 -11.09 -14.09 -18.69
C GLU A 122 -10.13 -14.03 -17.51
N VAL A 123 -8.99 -13.35 -17.66
CA VAL A 123 -7.95 -13.26 -16.62
C VAL A 123 -8.47 -12.50 -15.42
N PRO A 124 -8.50 -13.09 -14.21
CA PRO A 124 -8.81 -12.34 -13.00
C PRO A 124 -7.79 -11.20 -12.80
N GLU A 125 -8.26 -10.01 -12.44
CA GLU A 125 -7.40 -8.84 -12.34
C GLU A 125 -6.19 -9.08 -11.41
N VAL A 126 -6.42 -9.74 -10.28
CA VAL A 126 -5.36 -10.07 -9.31
C VAL A 126 -4.23 -10.91 -9.90
N ALA A 127 -4.53 -11.78 -10.89
CA ALA A 127 -3.55 -12.65 -11.51
C ALA A 127 -2.38 -11.90 -12.17
N TYR A 128 -2.58 -10.64 -12.57
CA TYR A 128 -1.49 -9.83 -13.12
C TYR A 128 -0.41 -9.54 -12.09
N ALA A 129 -0.79 -9.28 -10.84
CA ALA A 129 0.14 -8.93 -9.77
C ALA A 129 0.59 -10.12 -8.91
N GLN A 130 0.04 -11.32 -9.15
CA GLN A 130 0.47 -12.59 -8.54
C GLN A 130 1.71 -13.11 -9.26
N GLN A 131 2.88 -12.59 -8.87
CA GLN A 131 4.16 -12.82 -9.53
C GLN A 131 5.10 -13.62 -8.61
N THR A 132 6.00 -14.39 -9.22
CA THR A 132 7.05 -15.11 -8.49
C THR A 132 8.10 -14.15 -7.96
N VAL A 133 8.54 -14.38 -6.73
CA VAL A 133 9.65 -13.68 -6.10
C VAL A 133 10.94 -14.47 -6.36
N PRO A 134 12.00 -13.86 -6.90
CA PRO A 134 13.27 -14.55 -7.13
C PRO A 134 13.90 -15.09 -5.84
N ALA A 135 14.62 -16.21 -5.96
CA ALA A 135 15.22 -16.93 -4.83
C ALA A 135 16.33 -16.14 -4.08
N ASP A 136 16.86 -15.08 -4.68
CA ASP A 136 17.83 -14.18 -4.07
C ASP A 136 17.18 -13.12 -3.16
N ILE A 137 15.85 -13.09 -3.06
CA ILE A 137 15.09 -12.20 -2.19
C ILE A 137 14.59 -12.95 -0.96
N ASP A 138 14.75 -12.37 0.23
CA ASP A 138 14.17 -12.91 1.47
C ASP A 138 12.63 -12.91 1.37
N PRO A 139 11.96 -14.08 1.45
CA PRO A 139 10.53 -14.18 1.27
C PRO A 139 9.71 -13.47 2.38
N VAL A 140 10.31 -13.24 3.56
CA VAL A 140 9.65 -12.48 4.64
C VAL A 140 9.59 -11.01 4.28
N ASP A 141 10.69 -10.44 3.79
CA ASP A 141 10.77 -9.03 3.42
C ASP A 141 10.07 -8.74 2.08
N ALA A 142 9.85 -9.78 1.28
CA ALA A 142 9.20 -9.69 -0.02
C ALA A 142 7.76 -9.12 0.05
N ALA A 143 7.09 -9.15 1.22
CA ALA A 143 5.82 -8.46 1.43
C ALA A 143 5.89 -6.96 1.09
N MET A 144 7.09 -6.34 1.21
CA MET A 144 7.28 -4.94 0.82
C MET A 144 7.12 -4.67 -0.68
N PHE A 145 7.30 -5.68 -1.55
CA PHE A 145 7.05 -5.49 -2.99
C PHE A 145 5.61 -5.06 -3.25
N VAL A 146 4.64 -5.47 -2.44
CA VAL A 146 3.23 -5.09 -2.63
C VAL A 146 3.09 -3.57 -2.50
N THR A 147 3.51 -3.00 -1.36
CA THR A 147 3.47 -1.54 -1.17
C THR A 147 4.34 -0.78 -2.19
N LEU A 148 5.55 -1.29 -2.48
CA LEU A 148 6.47 -0.60 -3.39
C LEU A 148 5.92 -0.53 -4.81
N ARG A 149 5.32 -1.61 -5.33
CA ARG A 149 4.69 -1.66 -6.65
C ARG A 149 3.50 -0.71 -6.74
N GLU A 150 2.64 -0.73 -5.74
CA GLU A 150 1.47 0.16 -5.65
C GLU A 150 1.91 1.63 -5.67
N VAL A 151 2.88 2.02 -4.85
CA VAL A 151 3.39 3.40 -4.80
C VAL A 151 4.10 3.80 -6.10
N TYR A 152 4.93 2.93 -6.67
CA TYR A 152 5.61 3.22 -7.94
C TYR A 152 4.60 3.45 -9.07
N SER A 153 3.58 2.60 -9.17
CA SER A 153 2.52 2.73 -10.16
C SER A 153 1.76 4.04 -10.03
N ASN A 154 1.49 4.46 -8.79
CA ASN A 154 0.88 5.77 -8.52
C ASN A 154 1.77 6.94 -8.96
N ILE A 155 3.08 6.90 -8.69
CA ILE A 155 4.01 7.95 -9.13
C ILE A 155 4.00 8.04 -10.67
N LYS A 156 4.00 6.90 -11.35
CA LYS A 156 3.93 6.83 -12.82
C LYS A 156 2.62 7.40 -13.36
N TYR A 157 1.49 7.04 -12.75
CA TYR A 157 0.18 7.56 -13.12
C TYR A 157 0.07 9.08 -12.90
N PHE A 158 0.56 9.58 -11.77
CA PHE A 158 0.57 11.02 -11.47
C PHE A 158 1.50 11.81 -12.41
N GLY A 159 2.44 11.13 -13.06
CA GLY A 159 3.30 11.74 -14.05
C GLY A 159 4.29 12.75 -13.48
N VAL A 160 4.73 12.55 -12.23
CA VAL A 160 5.71 13.43 -11.56
C VAL A 160 7.01 13.47 -12.37
N GLN A 161 7.50 14.68 -12.67
CA GLN A 161 8.69 14.89 -13.49
C GLN A 161 9.90 15.25 -12.61
N GLU A 162 11.12 14.92 -13.08
CA GLU A 162 12.37 15.13 -12.34
C GLU A 162 12.59 16.57 -11.88
N ASN A 163 12.24 17.54 -12.72
CA ASN A 163 12.52 18.95 -12.46
C ASN A 163 11.42 19.71 -11.76
N ASP A 164 10.26 19.07 -11.56
CA ASP A 164 9.10 19.72 -10.94
C ASP A 164 9.13 19.54 -9.41
N PRO A 165 9.05 20.63 -8.64
CA PRO A 165 9.01 20.52 -7.19
C PRO A 165 7.71 19.88 -6.72
N ILE A 166 7.84 18.97 -5.75
CA ILE A 166 6.70 18.30 -5.11
C ILE A 166 6.74 18.48 -3.58
N VAL A 167 5.59 18.81 -3.01
CA VAL A 167 5.36 18.79 -1.56
C VAL A 167 4.62 17.52 -1.20
N VAL A 168 5.10 16.77 -0.21
CA VAL A 168 4.49 15.53 0.26
C VAL A 168 3.97 15.71 1.68
N PHE A 169 2.66 15.68 1.86
CA PHE A 169 2.02 15.67 3.17
C PHE A 169 1.89 14.24 3.69
N GLY A 170 2.51 14.00 4.84
CA GLY A 170 2.56 12.72 5.50
C GLY A 170 3.98 12.28 5.85
N SER A 171 4.11 11.49 6.91
CA SER A 171 5.39 10.94 7.38
C SER A 171 5.24 9.50 7.89
N GLY A 172 4.19 8.83 7.43
CA GLY A 172 3.94 7.41 7.63
C GLY A 172 4.68 6.53 6.61
N PRO A 173 4.53 5.20 6.69
CA PRO A 173 5.23 4.24 5.82
C PRO A 173 5.04 4.55 4.32
N VAL A 174 3.83 4.83 3.88
CA VAL A 174 3.52 5.11 2.47
C VAL A 174 4.15 6.43 2.00
N ALA A 175 4.05 7.50 2.80
CA ALA A 175 4.66 8.79 2.43
C ALA A 175 6.19 8.69 2.29
N THR A 176 6.86 7.94 3.20
CA THR A 176 8.30 7.68 3.10
C THR A 176 8.64 6.82 1.88
N THR A 177 7.77 5.88 1.49
CA THR A 177 7.92 5.10 0.27
C THR A 177 7.81 5.98 -0.99
N PHE A 178 6.82 6.88 -1.06
CA PHE A 178 6.71 7.86 -2.15
C PHE A 178 7.99 8.69 -2.29
N ILE A 179 8.48 9.25 -1.18
CA ILE A 179 9.70 10.07 -1.17
C ILE A 179 10.91 9.27 -1.67
N LYS A 180 11.10 8.04 -1.14
CA LYS A 180 12.22 7.18 -1.56
C LYS A 180 12.17 6.84 -3.03
N LEU A 181 11.01 6.41 -3.54
CA LEU A 181 10.89 6.03 -4.95
C LEU A 181 11.02 7.24 -5.88
N MET A 182 10.43 8.38 -5.56
CA MET A 182 10.63 9.62 -6.34
C MET A 182 12.10 10.06 -6.36
N SER A 183 12.82 9.94 -5.23
CA SER A 183 14.25 10.20 -5.17
C SER A 183 15.04 9.27 -6.10
N LEU A 184 14.74 7.95 -6.09
CA LEU A 184 15.35 6.98 -7.01
C LEU A 184 15.00 7.22 -8.49
N MET A 185 13.82 7.80 -8.76
CA MET A 185 13.40 8.23 -10.09
C MET A 185 14.04 9.56 -10.53
N GLY A 186 14.86 10.18 -9.69
CA GLY A 186 15.61 11.40 -10.03
C GLY A 186 14.86 12.72 -9.79
N VAL A 187 13.72 12.72 -9.06
CA VAL A 187 13.01 13.95 -8.69
C VAL A 187 13.92 14.83 -7.83
N LYS A 188 14.23 16.03 -8.33
CA LYS A 188 15.26 16.90 -7.74
C LYS A 188 14.82 17.66 -6.51
N THR A 189 13.53 17.95 -6.39
CA THR A 189 13.00 18.69 -5.24
C THR A 189 11.79 17.99 -4.65
N ILE A 190 12.01 17.39 -3.50
CA ILE A 190 10.98 16.70 -2.70
C ILE A 190 10.94 17.36 -1.33
N ILE A 191 9.85 18.05 -1.01
CA ILE A 191 9.63 18.74 0.26
C ILE A 191 8.69 17.87 1.10
N GLY A 192 9.22 17.23 2.13
CA GLY A 192 8.42 16.40 3.02
C GLY A 192 7.87 17.19 4.22
N ILE A 193 6.59 16.99 4.55
CA ILE A 193 5.93 17.61 5.69
C ILE A 193 5.75 16.61 6.83
N ALA A 194 6.40 16.90 7.96
CA ALA A 194 6.37 16.09 9.16
C ALA A 194 5.70 16.83 10.33
N ARG A 195 5.46 16.12 11.45
CA ARG A 195 4.88 16.67 12.70
C ARG A 195 5.81 16.49 13.91
N SER A 196 7.08 16.11 13.67
CA SER A 196 8.12 16.00 14.70
C SER A 196 9.50 15.93 14.06
N GLU A 197 10.54 16.29 14.81
CA GLU A 197 11.94 16.25 14.38
C GLU A 197 12.37 14.83 13.95
N ALA A 198 11.97 13.80 14.71
CA ALA A 198 12.27 12.42 14.34
C ALA A 198 11.68 12.03 12.97
N LYS A 199 10.48 12.51 12.65
CA LYS A 199 9.85 12.28 11.35
C LYS A 199 10.48 13.13 10.24
N GLN A 200 10.92 14.38 10.51
CA GLN A 200 11.70 15.15 9.53
C GLN A 200 12.98 14.41 9.14
N LYS A 201 13.72 13.91 10.14
CA LYS A 201 14.94 13.12 9.90
C LYS A 201 14.64 11.90 9.03
N LEU A 202 13.56 11.16 9.34
CA LEU A 202 13.14 10.00 8.54
C LEU A 202 12.85 10.37 7.09
N LEU A 203 12.19 11.51 6.82
CA LEU A 203 11.90 11.95 5.45
C LEU A 203 13.20 12.29 4.69
N LEU A 204 14.15 12.99 5.34
CA LEU A 204 15.46 13.29 4.76
C LEU A 204 16.27 12.02 4.44
N GLU A 205 16.30 11.05 5.36
CA GLU A 205 16.96 9.76 5.17
C GLU A 205 16.37 8.96 3.99
N ASN A 206 15.10 9.19 3.66
CA ASN A 206 14.43 8.58 2.51
C ASN A 206 14.53 9.39 1.22
N GLY A 207 15.27 10.52 1.21
CA GLY A 207 15.56 11.28 -0.01
C GLY A 207 14.73 12.54 -0.19
N ALA A 208 13.97 13.00 0.81
CA ALA A 208 13.45 14.36 0.79
C ALA A 208 14.62 15.35 0.76
N THR A 209 14.55 16.35 -0.11
CA THR A 209 15.57 17.40 -0.21
C THR A 209 15.40 18.47 0.88
N ILE A 210 14.17 18.65 1.32
CA ILE A 210 13.77 19.53 2.42
C ILE A 210 12.73 18.78 3.27
N ALA A 211 12.80 18.93 4.61
CA ALA A 211 11.76 18.45 5.50
C ALA A 211 11.34 19.57 6.47
N LEU A 212 10.04 19.85 6.50
CA LEU A 212 9.46 20.90 7.35
C LEU A 212 8.61 20.27 8.46
N ASN A 213 8.64 20.90 9.64
CA ASN A 213 7.81 20.49 10.78
C ASN A 213 6.60 21.42 10.92
N SER A 214 5.42 20.90 10.61
CA SER A 214 4.16 21.67 10.65
C SER A 214 3.71 22.11 12.05
N LYS A 215 4.38 21.65 13.12
CA LYS A 215 4.14 22.14 14.50
C LYS A 215 5.04 23.30 14.89
N GLU A 216 6.11 23.55 14.15
CA GLU A 216 7.14 24.54 14.47
C GLU A 216 7.18 25.69 13.47
N SER A 217 6.68 25.46 12.25
CA SER A 217 6.72 26.44 11.17
C SER A 217 5.37 26.56 10.46
N ASP A 218 5.10 27.74 9.93
CA ASP A 218 4.06 27.96 8.96
C ASP A 218 4.51 27.41 7.60
N ILE A 219 3.95 26.27 7.23
CA ILE A 219 4.34 25.51 6.02
C ILE A 219 4.10 26.35 4.77
N THR A 220 2.97 27.06 4.68
CA THR A 220 2.65 27.93 3.53
C THR A 220 3.71 29.00 3.38
N GLN A 221 4.06 29.69 4.47
CA GLN A 221 5.06 30.74 4.44
C GLN A 221 6.45 30.22 4.03
N GLU A 222 6.88 29.07 4.58
CA GLU A 222 8.19 28.50 4.25
C GLU A 222 8.26 28.06 2.78
N ILE A 223 7.21 27.44 2.26
CA ILE A 223 7.17 27.01 0.86
C ILE A 223 7.09 28.22 -0.08
N CYS A 224 6.25 29.22 0.21
CA CYS A 224 6.16 30.44 -0.61
C CYS A 224 7.46 31.27 -0.64
N LYS A 225 8.30 31.19 0.39
CA LYS A 225 9.66 31.79 0.33
C LYS A 225 10.55 31.11 -0.71
N LEU A 226 10.45 29.79 -0.84
CA LEU A 226 11.24 28.99 -1.78
C LEU A 226 10.64 29.01 -3.19
N TYR A 227 9.31 29.00 -3.27
CA TYR A 227 8.51 28.92 -4.49
C TYR A 227 7.41 29.98 -4.46
N PRO A 228 7.74 31.25 -4.77
CA PRO A 228 6.75 32.35 -4.71
C PRO A 228 5.53 32.15 -5.65
N ASP A 229 5.73 31.45 -6.76
CA ASP A 229 4.69 31.14 -7.74
C ASP A 229 4.00 29.79 -7.48
N GLY A 230 4.32 29.16 -6.34
CA GLY A 230 3.83 27.83 -5.97
C GLY A 230 4.64 26.66 -6.50
N VAL A 231 4.26 25.44 -6.11
CA VAL A 231 4.89 24.18 -6.55
C VAL A 231 4.05 23.46 -7.60
N LYS A 232 4.69 22.65 -8.44
CA LYS A 232 3.96 21.90 -9.48
C LYS A 232 3.05 20.84 -8.92
N TYR A 233 3.49 20.11 -7.88
CA TYR A 233 2.76 19.00 -7.30
C TYR A 233 2.65 19.13 -5.77
N VAL A 234 1.48 18.78 -5.25
CA VAL A 234 1.28 18.53 -3.81
C VAL A 234 0.63 17.17 -3.66
N LEU A 235 1.31 16.25 -2.97
CA LEU A 235 0.81 14.91 -2.69
C LEU A 235 0.18 14.84 -1.29
N ASP A 236 -1.09 14.48 -1.23
CA ASP A 236 -1.76 14.05 0.00
C ASP A 236 -1.64 12.51 0.14
N ALA A 237 -0.72 12.07 1.00
CA ALA A 237 -0.55 10.67 1.37
C ALA A 237 -1.31 10.29 2.66
N VAL A 238 -2.25 11.12 3.12
CA VAL A 238 -2.99 10.96 4.39
C VAL A 238 -4.50 10.80 4.16
N GLY A 239 -5.07 11.55 3.21
CA GLY A 239 -6.50 11.62 2.95
C GLY A 239 -7.22 12.62 3.86
N SER A 240 -6.78 13.88 3.89
CA SER A 240 -7.32 14.91 4.80
C SER A 240 -7.83 16.13 4.07
N THR A 241 -9.04 16.59 4.43
CA THR A 241 -9.62 17.85 3.94
C THR A 241 -8.72 19.05 4.24
N ASP A 242 -8.08 19.09 5.42
CA ASP A 242 -7.18 20.17 5.80
C ASP A 242 -5.93 20.20 4.89
N ILE A 243 -5.40 19.03 4.53
CA ILE A 243 -4.28 18.92 3.59
C ILE A 243 -4.70 19.40 2.20
N MET A 244 -5.89 19.03 1.75
CA MET A 244 -6.42 19.50 0.46
C MET A 244 -6.54 21.03 0.40
N ASN A 245 -7.06 21.65 1.46
CA ASN A 245 -7.14 23.12 1.56
C ASN A 245 -5.76 23.76 1.62
N HIS A 246 -4.80 23.18 2.36
CA HIS A 246 -3.40 23.62 2.37
C HIS A 246 -2.74 23.51 1.01
N ALA A 247 -2.98 22.37 0.31
CA ALA A 247 -2.43 22.14 -1.02
C ALA A 247 -2.85 23.20 -2.03
N MET A 248 -4.10 23.70 -1.93
CA MET A 248 -4.58 24.78 -2.80
C MET A 248 -3.84 26.11 -2.60
N GLU A 249 -3.29 26.36 -1.42
CA GLU A 249 -2.46 27.55 -1.15
C GLU A 249 -1.03 27.41 -1.72
N LEU A 250 -0.58 26.19 -1.97
CA LEU A 250 0.79 25.87 -2.31
C LEU A 250 1.01 25.59 -3.81
N ILE A 251 -0.02 25.16 -4.54
CA ILE A 251 0.12 24.82 -5.95
C ILE A 251 0.29 26.03 -6.85
N ALA A 252 1.16 25.92 -7.86
CA ALA A 252 1.29 26.90 -8.94
C ALA A 252 0.08 26.92 -9.87
N ASP A 253 -0.06 27.95 -10.71
CA ASP A 253 -0.97 27.89 -11.84
C ASP A 253 -0.66 26.68 -12.71
N ARG A 254 -1.70 25.90 -13.06
CA ARG A 254 -1.61 24.57 -13.72
C ARG A 254 -0.87 23.51 -12.90
N GLY A 255 -0.80 23.70 -11.56
CA GLY A 255 -0.33 22.68 -10.62
C GLY A 255 -1.36 21.57 -10.41
N GLU A 256 -0.95 20.52 -9.73
CA GLU A 256 -1.79 19.35 -9.48
C GLU A 256 -1.72 18.91 -8.02
N ILE A 257 -2.88 18.65 -7.42
CA ILE A 257 -2.99 18.01 -6.11
C ILE A 257 -3.19 16.51 -6.36
N LEU A 258 -2.25 15.71 -5.89
CA LEU A 258 -2.20 14.26 -6.07
C LEU A 258 -2.79 13.60 -4.81
N CYS A 259 -3.91 12.90 -4.96
CA CYS A 259 -4.65 12.32 -3.85
C CYS A 259 -4.48 10.80 -3.83
N TYR A 260 -3.61 10.34 -2.95
CA TYR A 260 -3.39 8.91 -2.69
C TYR A 260 -4.04 8.46 -1.38
N GLY A 261 -3.92 9.26 -0.31
CA GLY A 261 -4.48 8.92 1.00
C GLY A 261 -5.99 8.66 0.94
N VAL A 262 -6.44 7.58 1.57
CA VAL A 262 -7.88 7.25 1.62
C VAL A 262 -8.58 8.19 2.61
N PRO A 263 -9.56 9.00 2.16
CA PRO A 263 -10.27 9.91 3.03
C PRO A 263 -11.07 9.18 4.11
N ARG A 264 -11.09 9.73 5.31
CA ARG A 264 -11.90 9.23 6.42
C ARG A 264 -13.39 9.62 6.31
N SER A 265 -13.71 10.53 5.41
CA SER A 265 -15.06 11.04 5.17
C SER A 265 -15.37 11.00 3.68
N ASP A 266 -16.60 10.65 3.33
CA ASP A 266 -17.09 10.69 1.94
C ASP A 266 -17.32 12.13 1.42
N GLN A 267 -17.18 13.12 2.29
CA GLN A 267 -17.38 14.54 1.96
C GLN A 267 -16.18 15.38 2.40
N MET A 268 -15.74 16.27 1.51
CA MET A 268 -14.72 17.28 1.77
C MET A 268 -15.24 18.66 1.43
N GLN A 269 -15.00 19.63 2.32
CA GLN A 269 -15.27 21.04 2.07
C GLN A 269 -13.98 21.72 1.63
N LEU A 270 -13.93 22.25 0.41
CA LEU A 270 -12.79 22.91 -0.19
C LEU A 270 -13.01 24.42 -0.28
N ASP A 271 -11.99 25.21 0.09
CA ASP A 271 -11.97 26.67 -0.04
C ASP A 271 -11.26 27.08 -1.33
N TRP A 272 -12.03 27.33 -2.38
CA TRP A 272 -11.52 27.71 -3.71
C TRP A 272 -10.83 29.09 -3.73
N SER A 273 -11.06 29.93 -2.73
CA SER A 273 -10.51 31.29 -2.70
C SER A 273 -9.00 31.33 -2.63
N LYS A 274 -8.37 30.22 -2.20
CA LYS A 274 -6.93 30.07 -2.00
C LYS A 274 -6.20 29.45 -3.18
N ALA A 275 -6.94 28.83 -4.11
CA ALA A 275 -6.36 28.16 -5.26
C ALA A 275 -6.08 29.13 -6.43
N PRO A 276 -5.09 28.84 -7.30
CA PRO A 276 -4.97 29.53 -8.58
C PRO A 276 -6.19 29.23 -9.47
N TYR A 277 -6.36 29.97 -10.59
CA TYR A 277 -7.52 29.75 -11.48
C TYR A 277 -7.46 28.44 -12.25
N ASN A 278 -6.27 27.94 -12.56
CA ASN A 278 -6.09 26.72 -13.35
C ASN A 278 -5.29 25.70 -12.56
N TRP A 279 -5.89 24.59 -12.18
CA TRP A 279 -5.25 23.51 -11.44
C TRP A 279 -6.05 22.22 -11.59
N LYS A 280 -5.49 21.10 -11.09
CA LYS A 280 -6.16 19.80 -11.11
C LYS A 280 -6.13 19.13 -9.76
N ILE A 281 -7.17 18.33 -9.49
CA ILE A 281 -7.14 17.25 -8.49
C ILE A 281 -7.00 15.94 -9.26
N ASN A 282 -6.02 15.15 -8.90
CA ASN A 282 -5.75 13.86 -9.51
C ASN A 282 -5.85 12.76 -8.44
N PHE A 283 -6.91 11.96 -8.52
CA PHE A 283 -7.18 10.89 -7.57
C PHE A 283 -6.75 9.55 -8.15
N GLN A 284 -5.79 8.87 -7.49
CA GLN A 284 -5.54 7.45 -7.67
C GLN A 284 -5.13 6.83 -6.34
N GLN A 285 -5.97 5.97 -5.80
CA GLN A 285 -5.78 5.31 -4.53
C GLN A 285 -5.48 3.81 -4.70
N MET A 286 -5.96 3.23 -5.78
CA MET A 286 -5.77 1.83 -6.12
C MET A 286 -5.40 1.72 -7.61
N PRO A 287 -4.13 1.54 -7.95
CA PRO A 287 -3.72 1.22 -9.32
C PRO A 287 -4.29 -0.14 -9.73
N SER A 288 -4.42 -0.39 -11.03
CA SER A 288 -4.76 -1.72 -11.51
C SER A 288 -3.66 -2.73 -11.19
N LYS A 289 -4.01 -4.00 -11.06
CA LYS A 289 -3.02 -5.05 -10.81
C LYS A 289 -2.06 -5.26 -12.00
N LEU A 290 -2.44 -4.83 -13.19
CA LEU A 290 -1.53 -4.77 -14.33
C LEU A 290 -0.44 -3.70 -14.13
N GLU A 291 -0.81 -2.47 -13.75
CA GLU A 291 0.16 -1.39 -13.46
C GLU A 291 1.12 -1.79 -12.35
N GLU A 292 0.60 -2.42 -11.26
CA GLU A 292 1.46 -2.95 -10.19
C GLU A 292 2.42 -4.03 -10.70
N SER A 293 1.98 -4.90 -11.62
CA SER A 293 2.84 -5.95 -12.17
C SER A 293 4.00 -5.39 -13.00
N GLU A 294 3.75 -4.33 -13.76
CA GLU A 294 4.76 -3.64 -14.58
C GLU A 294 5.82 -2.92 -13.73
N ALA A 295 5.49 -2.57 -12.49
CA ALA A 295 6.43 -1.95 -11.55
C ALA A 295 7.46 -2.94 -10.98
N PHE A 296 7.18 -4.25 -11.00
CA PHE A 296 7.96 -5.27 -10.29
C PHE A 296 9.43 -5.31 -10.71
N ASP A 297 9.71 -5.38 -12.01
CA ASP A 297 11.07 -5.51 -12.53
C ASP A 297 11.94 -4.30 -12.17
N LYS A 298 11.38 -3.09 -12.21
CA LYS A 298 12.14 -1.87 -11.85
C LYS A 298 12.46 -1.82 -10.36
N ILE A 299 11.53 -2.23 -9.51
CA ILE A 299 11.77 -2.28 -8.07
C ILE A 299 12.80 -3.38 -7.75
N LEU A 300 12.71 -4.53 -8.40
CA LEU A 300 13.66 -5.62 -8.24
C LEU A 300 15.08 -5.20 -8.68
N GLU A 301 15.20 -4.43 -9.77
CA GLU A 301 16.47 -3.83 -10.22
C GLU A 301 17.10 -2.99 -9.10
N TRP A 302 16.34 -2.07 -8.48
CA TRP A 302 16.83 -1.24 -7.37
C TRP A 302 17.19 -2.05 -6.12
N VAL A 303 16.45 -3.11 -5.84
CA VAL A 303 16.78 -4.00 -4.72
C VAL A 303 18.10 -4.73 -4.99
N ARG A 304 18.30 -5.25 -6.20
CA ARG A 304 19.52 -5.97 -6.58
C ARG A 304 20.75 -5.06 -6.70
N SER A 305 20.57 -3.82 -7.12
CA SER A 305 21.66 -2.83 -7.15
C SER A 305 22.03 -2.31 -5.77
N GLY A 306 21.20 -2.54 -4.75
CA GLY A 306 21.39 -2.03 -3.38
C GLY A 306 20.94 -0.57 -3.20
N GLU A 307 20.31 0.05 -4.22
CA GLU A 307 19.73 1.39 -4.10
C GLU A 307 18.46 1.42 -3.24
N LEU A 308 17.77 0.26 -3.17
CA LEU A 308 16.59 0.04 -2.35
C LEU A 308 16.81 -1.19 -1.46
N ASN A 309 16.65 -1.04 -0.14
CA ASN A 309 16.69 -2.15 0.78
C ASN A 309 15.31 -2.33 1.40
N LEU A 310 14.68 -3.49 1.20
CA LEU A 310 13.32 -3.78 1.70
C LEU A 310 13.22 -3.61 3.22
N LYS A 311 14.27 -4.00 3.98
CA LYS A 311 14.32 -3.88 5.44
C LYS A 311 14.24 -2.44 5.94
N ASP A 312 14.65 -1.46 5.15
CA ASP A 312 14.61 -0.06 5.55
C ASP A 312 13.17 0.46 5.71
N PHE A 313 12.18 -0.24 5.16
CA PHE A 313 10.77 0.08 5.27
C PHE A 313 10.03 -0.70 6.37
N ILE A 314 10.69 -1.64 7.04
CA ILE A 314 10.10 -2.50 8.06
C ILE A 314 10.61 -2.07 9.43
N SER A 315 9.71 -1.95 10.41
CA SER A 315 10.09 -1.67 11.79
C SER A 315 9.97 -2.89 12.70
N ASP A 316 9.01 -3.75 12.45
CA ASP A 316 8.67 -4.81 13.38
C ASP A 316 8.23 -6.09 12.64
N TYR A 317 8.57 -7.24 13.24
CA TYR A 317 8.12 -8.55 12.81
C TYR A 317 7.38 -9.22 13.97
N PHE A 318 6.17 -9.72 13.71
CA PHE A 318 5.39 -10.48 14.67
C PHE A 318 5.07 -11.87 14.12
N LYS A 319 4.96 -12.86 15.00
CA LYS A 319 4.40 -14.16 14.61
C LYS A 319 2.88 -14.05 14.45
N PHE A 320 2.30 -14.84 13.57
CA PHE A 320 0.84 -14.85 13.36
C PHE A 320 0.04 -15.06 14.67
N LYS A 321 0.53 -15.89 15.59
CA LYS A 321 -0.11 -16.08 16.90
C LYS A 321 -0.23 -14.80 17.73
N ASP A 322 0.65 -13.81 17.48
CA ASP A 322 0.74 -12.53 18.19
C ASP A 322 0.15 -11.38 17.34
N ILE A 323 -0.63 -11.69 16.28
CA ILE A 323 -1.14 -10.70 15.31
C ILE A 323 -2.05 -9.65 15.96
N LEU A 324 -2.82 -10.01 17.00
CA LEU A 324 -3.68 -9.07 17.71
C LEU A 324 -2.84 -8.00 18.42
N ASP A 325 -1.75 -8.39 19.10
CA ASP A 325 -0.81 -7.46 19.72
C ASP A 325 -0.13 -6.55 18.68
N ALA A 326 0.12 -7.07 17.47
CA ALA A 326 0.68 -6.28 16.37
C ALA A 326 -0.31 -5.19 15.91
N PHE A 327 -1.60 -5.52 15.78
CA PHE A 327 -2.65 -4.55 15.44
C PHE A 327 -2.88 -3.52 16.55
N ASP A 328 -2.81 -3.90 17.82
CA ASP A 328 -2.91 -2.97 18.95
C ASP A 328 -1.76 -1.95 18.91
N LYS A 329 -0.50 -2.40 18.74
CA LYS A 329 0.65 -1.50 18.61
C LYS A 329 0.56 -0.61 17.37
N TYR A 330 0.02 -1.13 16.25
CA TYR A 330 -0.20 -0.35 15.04
C TYR A 330 -1.24 0.75 15.29
N ALA A 331 -2.37 0.44 15.92
CA ALA A 331 -3.43 1.38 16.24
C ALA A 331 -2.97 2.49 17.21
N ASP A 332 -2.11 2.14 18.18
CA ASP A 332 -1.52 3.06 19.16
C ASP A 332 -0.35 3.90 18.60
N HIS A 333 -0.07 3.81 17.30
CA HIS A 333 1.06 4.49 16.65
C HIS A 333 2.44 4.21 17.28
N GLN A 334 2.61 3.03 17.90
CA GLN A 334 3.88 2.60 18.49
C GLN A 334 4.85 2.03 17.47
N VAL A 335 4.42 1.83 16.22
CA VAL A 335 5.23 1.37 15.10
C VAL A 335 5.65 2.53 14.20
N SER A 336 6.88 2.52 13.72
CA SER A 336 7.41 3.64 12.94
C SER A 336 7.32 3.45 11.42
N LYS A 337 7.31 2.18 10.97
CA LYS A 337 7.31 1.76 9.58
C LYS A 337 6.33 0.59 9.38
N LYS A 338 6.47 -0.18 8.30
CA LYS A 338 5.67 -1.38 8.03
C LYS A 338 5.88 -2.44 9.11
N VAL A 339 4.80 -3.10 9.49
CA VAL A 339 4.81 -4.29 10.36
C VAL A 339 4.56 -5.51 9.50
N ILE A 340 5.38 -6.55 9.66
CA ILE A 340 5.25 -7.81 8.93
C ILE A 340 4.83 -8.93 9.89
N ILE A 341 3.76 -9.63 9.55
CA ILE A 341 3.33 -10.85 10.21
C ILE A 341 4.01 -12.04 9.54
N THR A 342 4.58 -12.95 10.31
CA THR A 342 5.30 -14.15 9.84
C THR A 342 4.63 -15.43 10.35
N TYR A 343 4.64 -16.49 9.57
CA TYR A 343 3.95 -17.76 9.82
C TYR A 343 4.90 -18.88 10.22
#